data_62fdb4bde2a245956bb3d05a04475dc7
#
_entry.id   62fdb4bde2a245956bb3d05a04475dc7
#
_cell.length_a   1.000
_cell.length_b   1.000
_cell.length_c   1.000
_cell.angle_alpha   90.00
_cell.angle_beta   90.00
_cell.angle_gamma   90.00
#
_symmetry.space_group_name_H-M   'P 1'
#
loop_
_entity.id
_entity.type
_entity.pdbx_description
1 polymer ?
#
loop_
_entity_poly.entity_id
_entity_poly.type
_entity_poly.pdbx_seq_one_letter_code
_entity_poly.pdbx_strand_id
1 'polypeptide(L)'
;ILYCAVFVVYRKGYVRKPVFVFLIAVVIIAEMISNTSTSLDRNGTTSRETYFENYSDIVSLADSVKDEFVHTELDGSNVLNCPAFYGYKGISQFSSTLNAGTTEFMEKIGLDGEPGKNRFTYNRTAPVVDSLLNVKYLISKNRPLDDEDHELVKQEGNSYLYKNRYPLAAGYVLGESIRTWDTGSDDPFDVLNDYVRAATDGSCSRVFYDAGKPELITDHAEVKDDGSKTVKAIPDESSSEKSVIMRYKAEKTQKYYVFVEAGHASEITVRKGSDIDDISLRNDCGSVVDIGKIEKGKTFDIIIKYDTEASGSESFIDSYVCFMDRDEWDRAYRIISAETMDVTEWSDTHITGTVTAGRDGILVTSVPYENGWKLKVDGRTTEIQELAGGALISLPLSAGDHVIELEFRPPGLIAGTAITAASILLLAAIEVFIRRKKKHM
;
A
#
# COMPACT_ATOMS: atom_id res chain seq x y z
N ILE A 1 -12.25 40.00 -6.23
CA ILE A 1 -12.44 41.47 -6.15
C ILE A 1 -12.20 42.09 -7.51
N LEU A 2 -11.07 41.83 -8.21
CA LEU A 2 -10.74 42.45 -9.51
C LEU A 2 -11.79 42.20 -10.60
N TYR A 3 -12.30 40.98 -10.73
CA TYR A 3 -13.38 40.62 -11.67
C TYR A 3 -14.63 41.49 -11.43
N CYS A 4 -15.04 41.63 -10.17
CA CYS A 4 -16.19 42.47 -9.81
C CYS A 4 -15.96 43.94 -10.19
N ALA A 5 -14.76 44.46 -9.96
CA ALA A 5 -14.40 45.83 -10.32
C ALA A 5 -14.49 46.05 -11.85
N VAL A 6 -13.89 45.18 -12.64
CA VAL A 6 -13.95 45.25 -14.11
C VAL A 6 -15.39 45.14 -14.62
N PHE A 7 -16.21 44.26 -14.01
CA PHE A 7 -17.62 44.12 -14.36
C PHE A 7 -18.45 45.36 -14.04
N VAL A 8 -18.22 45.99 -12.87
CA VAL A 8 -18.91 47.23 -12.47
C VAL A 8 -18.54 48.39 -13.40
N VAL A 9 -17.27 48.53 -13.77
CA VAL A 9 -16.79 49.57 -14.72
C VAL A 9 -17.43 49.41 -16.10
N TYR A 10 -17.56 48.16 -16.57
CA TYR A 10 -18.25 47.87 -17.84
C TYR A 10 -19.75 48.17 -17.73
N ARG A 11 -20.43 47.73 -16.66
CA ARG A 11 -21.87 47.96 -16.47
C ARG A 11 -22.26 49.43 -16.36
N LYS A 12 -21.33 50.25 -15.80
CA LYS A 12 -21.50 51.71 -15.72
C LYS A 12 -21.22 52.44 -17.07
N GLY A 13 -20.84 51.70 -18.12
CA GLY A 13 -20.57 52.26 -19.44
C GLY A 13 -19.23 52.97 -19.58
N TYR A 14 -18.33 52.84 -18.60
CA TYR A 14 -17.02 53.52 -18.66
C TYR A 14 -16.06 52.90 -19.69
N VAL A 15 -16.27 51.65 -20.07
CA VAL A 15 -15.45 50.94 -21.05
C VAL A 15 -16.33 50.25 -22.11
N ARG A 16 -15.79 50.16 -23.36
CA ARG A 16 -16.45 49.44 -24.46
C ARG A 16 -16.21 47.94 -24.34
N LYS A 17 -17.09 47.12 -24.94
CA LYS A 17 -17.02 45.65 -24.92
C LYS A 17 -15.63 45.08 -25.24
N PRO A 18 -14.88 45.53 -26.26
CA PRO A 18 -13.53 45.01 -26.53
C PRO A 18 -12.56 45.26 -25.37
N VAL A 19 -12.61 46.45 -24.75
CA VAL A 19 -11.77 46.80 -23.60
C VAL A 19 -12.14 45.97 -22.38
N PHE A 20 -13.43 45.74 -22.15
CA PHE A 20 -13.89 44.83 -21.09
C PHE A 20 -13.33 43.40 -21.25
N VAL A 21 -13.45 42.84 -22.48
CA VAL A 21 -12.91 41.51 -22.76
C VAL A 21 -11.39 41.45 -22.55
N PHE A 22 -10.68 42.49 -22.98
CA PHE A 22 -9.23 42.60 -22.77
C PHE A 22 -8.87 42.63 -21.28
N LEU A 23 -9.58 43.46 -20.47
CA LEU A 23 -9.33 43.56 -19.03
C LEU A 23 -9.61 42.24 -18.31
N ILE A 24 -10.70 41.55 -18.66
CA ILE A 24 -10.97 40.19 -18.12
C ILE A 24 -9.86 39.21 -18.46
N ALA A 25 -9.39 39.21 -19.71
CA ALA A 25 -8.28 38.39 -20.13
C ALA A 25 -6.99 38.65 -19.34
N VAL A 26 -6.67 39.93 -19.11
CA VAL A 26 -5.52 40.31 -18.28
C VAL A 26 -5.64 39.80 -16.85
N VAL A 27 -6.83 39.92 -16.24
CA VAL A 27 -7.06 39.44 -14.87
C VAL A 27 -6.92 37.92 -14.80
N ILE A 28 -7.49 37.19 -15.77
CA ILE A 28 -7.35 35.72 -15.86
C ILE A 28 -5.88 35.30 -16.00
N ILE A 29 -5.13 35.97 -16.90
CA ILE A 29 -3.71 35.64 -17.12
C ILE A 29 -2.90 35.93 -15.84
N ALA A 30 -3.14 37.04 -15.19
CA ALA A 30 -2.45 37.40 -13.94
C ALA A 30 -2.76 36.39 -12.81
N GLU A 31 -4.01 35.94 -12.70
CA GLU A 31 -4.44 34.93 -11.73
C GLU A 31 -3.78 33.57 -12.04
N MET A 32 -3.77 33.16 -13.30
CA MET A 32 -3.12 31.92 -13.73
C MET A 32 -1.63 31.93 -13.44
N ILE A 33 -0.92 33.03 -13.75
CA ILE A 33 0.50 33.18 -13.46
C ILE A 33 0.76 33.07 -11.95
N SER A 34 0.00 33.84 -11.15
CA SER A 34 0.15 33.88 -9.70
C SER A 34 -0.13 32.47 -9.09
N ASN A 35 -1.19 31.82 -9.53
CA ASN A 35 -1.56 30.50 -9.03
C ASN A 35 -0.52 29.43 -9.42
N THR A 36 -0.04 29.47 -10.68
CA THR A 36 0.99 28.54 -11.16
C THR A 36 2.30 28.75 -10.39
N SER A 37 2.75 30.00 -10.21
CA SER A 37 3.97 30.29 -9.45
C SER A 37 3.87 29.77 -8.02
N THR A 38 2.76 30.10 -7.32
CA THR A 38 2.54 29.63 -5.94
C THR A 38 2.49 28.10 -5.85
N SER A 39 1.87 27.43 -6.83
CA SER A 39 1.80 25.96 -6.85
C SER A 39 3.16 25.31 -7.08
N LEU A 40 3.97 25.87 -7.98
CA LEU A 40 5.33 25.36 -8.24
C LEU A 40 6.25 25.56 -7.04
N ASP A 41 6.17 26.74 -6.39
CA ASP A 41 6.98 27.05 -5.21
C ASP A 41 6.66 26.13 -4.02
N ARG A 42 5.37 25.79 -3.83
CA ARG A 42 4.92 24.97 -2.70
C ARG A 42 5.10 23.47 -2.90
N ASN A 43 4.84 22.97 -4.10
CA ASN A 43 4.86 21.52 -4.37
C ASN A 43 6.25 21.00 -4.77
N GLY A 44 7.21 21.89 -5.03
CA GLY A 44 8.49 21.52 -5.59
C GLY A 44 8.39 21.02 -7.04
N THR A 45 9.51 20.69 -7.60
CA THR A 45 9.58 20.09 -8.95
C THR A 45 10.61 18.96 -8.98
N THR A 46 10.30 17.91 -9.72
CA THR A 46 11.25 16.83 -10.01
C THR A 46 11.66 16.93 -11.48
N SER A 47 12.95 16.73 -11.78
CA SER A 47 13.40 16.72 -13.16
C SER A 47 12.78 15.55 -13.92
N ARG A 48 12.56 15.73 -15.22
CA ARG A 48 12.04 14.65 -16.07
C ARG A 48 12.97 13.43 -16.06
N GLU A 49 14.27 13.65 -16.02
CA GLU A 49 15.27 12.59 -15.99
C GLU A 49 15.16 11.75 -14.72
N THR A 50 15.05 12.39 -13.57
CA THR A 50 14.84 11.69 -12.28
C THR A 50 13.50 10.95 -12.26
N TYR A 51 12.43 11.55 -12.81
CA TYR A 51 11.10 10.94 -12.82
C TYR A 51 11.03 9.68 -13.69
N PHE A 52 11.75 9.65 -14.83
CA PHE A 52 11.80 8.51 -15.76
C PHE A 52 13.09 7.68 -15.63
N GLU A 53 13.80 7.83 -14.52
CA GLU A 53 14.99 7.02 -14.25
C GLU A 53 14.65 5.52 -14.29
N ASN A 54 15.40 4.75 -15.07
CA ASN A 54 15.22 3.31 -15.30
C ASN A 54 13.82 2.89 -15.83
N TYR A 55 13.01 3.83 -16.35
CA TYR A 55 11.63 3.53 -16.79
C TYR A 55 11.59 2.39 -17.81
N SER A 56 12.40 2.44 -18.86
CA SER A 56 12.44 1.41 -19.91
C SER A 56 12.84 0.03 -19.37
N ASP A 57 13.79 0.00 -18.44
CA ASP A 57 14.32 -1.23 -17.88
C ASP A 57 13.27 -1.89 -16.98
N ILE A 58 12.61 -1.09 -16.12
CA ILE A 58 11.52 -1.56 -15.25
C ILE A 58 10.34 -2.09 -16.08
N VAL A 59 9.93 -1.37 -17.13
CA VAL A 59 8.85 -1.82 -18.03
C VAL A 59 9.23 -3.13 -18.72
N SER A 60 10.47 -3.26 -19.21
CA SER A 60 10.95 -4.50 -19.85
C SER A 60 10.95 -5.70 -18.90
N LEU A 61 11.35 -5.48 -17.64
CA LEU A 61 11.32 -6.52 -16.61
C LEU A 61 9.87 -6.92 -16.27
N ALA A 62 8.98 -5.94 -16.07
CA ALA A 62 7.57 -6.15 -15.77
C ALA A 62 6.86 -6.90 -16.90
N ASP A 63 7.11 -6.53 -18.17
CA ASP A 63 6.55 -7.19 -19.35
C ASP A 63 6.97 -8.67 -19.45
N SER A 64 8.14 -9.04 -18.92
CA SER A 64 8.61 -10.42 -18.98
C SER A 64 7.80 -11.40 -18.13
N VAL A 65 6.97 -10.89 -17.20
CA VAL A 65 6.15 -11.69 -16.25
C VAL A 65 4.66 -11.34 -16.30
N LYS A 66 4.22 -10.52 -17.23
CA LYS A 66 2.84 -9.98 -17.30
C LYS A 66 1.75 -11.03 -17.55
N ASP A 67 2.12 -12.16 -18.17
CA ASP A 67 1.18 -13.23 -18.52
C ASP A 67 0.83 -14.13 -17.33
N GLU A 68 1.45 -13.91 -16.19
CA GLU A 68 1.10 -14.59 -14.95
C GLU A 68 0.07 -13.78 -14.14
N PHE A 69 -0.83 -14.48 -13.44
CA PHE A 69 -1.77 -13.84 -12.50
C PHE A 69 -1.16 -13.74 -11.10
N VAL A 70 -0.20 -12.84 -10.97
CA VAL A 70 0.57 -12.60 -9.73
C VAL A 70 0.85 -11.11 -9.58
N HIS A 71 1.19 -10.68 -8.37
CA HIS A 71 1.65 -9.33 -8.16
C HIS A 71 3.17 -9.22 -8.34
N THR A 72 3.56 -8.13 -8.94
CA THR A 72 4.94 -7.63 -9.04
C THR A 72 5.01 -6.33 -8.28
N GLU A 73 6.05 -6.09 -7.49
CA GLU A 73 6.24 -4.83 -6.80
C GLU A 73 7.61 -4.21 -7.06
N LEU A 74 7.73 -2.92 -6.79
CA LEU A 74 8.96 -2.16 -6.98
C LEU A 74 9.54 -1.75 -5.61
N ASP A 75 10.75 -2.21 -5.30
CA ASP A 75 11.49 -1.74 -4.13
C ASP A 75 11.92 -0.28 -4.30
N GLY A 76 11.46 0.59 -3.40
CA GLY A 76 11.78 2.01 -3.42
C GLY A 76 11.07 2.81 -4.53
N SER A 77 9.76 2.69 -4.62
CA SER A 77 8.96 3.51 -5.54
C SER A 77 8.90 4.99 -5.16
N ASN A 78 9.03 5.86 -6.16
CA ASN A 78 8.83 7.31 -6.02
C ASN A 78 7.44 7.78 -6.46
N VAL A 79 6.57 6.86 -6.88
CA VAL A 79 5.26 7.15 -7.47
C VAL A 79 4.20 6.30 -6.74
N LEU A 80 3.15 6.94 -6.23
CA LEU A 80 2.10 6.26 -5.46
C LEU A 80 1.41 5.13 -6.25
N ASN A 81 1.16 5.34 -7.55
CA ASN A 81 0.55 4.34 -8.43
C ASN A 81 1.60 3.74 -9.38
N CYS A 82 2.74 3.30 -8.84
CA CYS A 82 3.81 2.73 -9.66
C CYS A 82 3.36 1.51 -10.50
N PRO A 83 2.45 0.61 -10.06
CA PRO A 83 1.95 -0.44 -10.93
C PRO A 83 1.31 0.10 -12.21
N ALA A 84 0.45 1.11 -12.11
CA ALA A 84 -0.17 1.75 -13.27
C ALA A 84 0.83 2.54 -14.12
N PHE A 85 1.84 3.15 -13.51
CA PHE A 85 2.85 3.94 -14.20
C PHE A 85 3.79 3.07 -15.05
N TYR A 86 4.18 1.90 -14.55
CA TYR A 86 5.09 0.97 -15.24
C TYR A 86 4.35 -0.16 -15.97
N GLY A 87 3.02 -0.29 -15.81
CA GLY A 87 2.19 -1.26 -16.52
C GLY A 87 2.25 -2.69 -15.99
N TYR A 88 2.52 -2.88 -14.69
CA TYR A 88 2.48 -4.21 -14.07
C TYR A 88 1.30 -4.35 -13.08
N LYS A 89 0.96 -5.58 -12.74
CA LYS A 89 -0.01 -5.88 -11.68
C LYS A 89 0.69 -5.81 -10.33
N GLY A 90 0.33 -4.86 -9.50
CA GLY A 90 0.89 -4.69 -8.16
C GLY A 90 -0.17 -4.28 -7.17
N ILE A 91 0.23 -4.20 -5.90
CA ILE A 91 -0.65 -3.86 -4.79
C ILE A 91 -0.62 -2.37 -4.44
N SER A 92 0.51 -1.68 -4.69
CA SER A 92 0.67 -0.26 -4.36
C SER A 92 -0.37 0.60 -5.06
N GLN A 93 -1.19 1.33 -4.28
CA GLN A 93 -2.34 2.06 -4.82
C GLN A 93 -2.67 3.33 -4.03
N PHE A 94 -3.07 4.36 -4.79
CA PHE A 94 -3.78 5.53 -4.30
C PHE A 94 -5.02 5.77 -5.16
N SER A 95 -6.19 5.89 -4.54
CA SER A 95 -7.41 6.31 -5.22
C SER A 95 -8.34 6.98 -4.23
N SER A 96 -8.95 8.12 -4.61
CA SER A 96 -9.95 8.81 -3.80
C SER A 96 -11.21 7.97 -3.52
N THR A 97 -11.39 6.86 -4.23
CA THR A 97 -12.51 5.92 -4.08
C THR A 97 -12.08 4.55 -3.55
N LEU A 98 -10.84 4.45 -3.04
CA LEU A 98 -10.32 3.22 -2.46
C LEU A 98 -11.14 2.82 -1.24
N ASN A 99 -11.39 1.51 -1.08
CA ASN A 99 -12.06 0.96 0.08
C ASN A 99 -11.22 1.20 1.35
N ALA A 100 -11.79 1.90 2.32
CA ALA A 100 -11.12 2.22 3.58
C ALA A 100 -10.73 0.96 4.36
N GLY A 101 -11.59 -0.07 4.39
CA GLY A 101 -11.29 -1.34 5.05
C GLY A 101 -10.09 -2.08 4.44
N THR A 102 -9.94 -2.01 3.11
CA THR A 102 -8.74 -2.55 2.45
C THR A 102 -7.49 -1.79 2.89
N THR A 103 -7.54 -0.45 2.94
CA THR A 103 -6.38 0.35 3.37
C THR A 103 -6.02 0.08 4.83
N GLU A 104 -7.01 0.00 5.71
CA GLU A 104 -6.82 -0.35 7.12
C GLU A 104 -6.19 -1.75 7.27
N PHE A 105 -6.67 -2.72 6.51
CA PHE A 105 -6.09 -4.06 6.51
C PHE A 105 -4.62 -4.06 6.07
N MET A 106 -4.28 -3.31 5.00
CA MET A 106 -2.89 -3.21 4.52
C MET A 106 -1.97 -2.60 5.58
N GLU A 107 -2.44 -1.59 6.33
CA GLU A 107 -1.74 -1.04 7.49
C GLU A 107 -1.56 -2.10 8.58
N LYS A 108 -2.62 -2.84 8.95
CA LYS A 108 -2.58 -3.86 10.00
C LYS A 108 -1.63 -5.02 9.72
N ILE A 109 -1.39 -5.36 8.46
CA ILE A 109 -0.39 -6.37 8.08
C ILE A 109 1.01 -5.77 7.87
N GLY A 110 1.19 -4.47 8.14
CA GLY A 110 2.47 -3.78 8.16
C GLY A 110 2.93 -3.19 6.83
N LEU A 111 2.04 -2.98 5.86
CA LEU A 111 2.35 -2.12 4.71
C LEU A 111 2.25 -0.65 5.10
N ASP A 112 2.86 0.21 4.28
CA ASP A 112 2.72 1.67 4.38
C ASP A 112 1.28 2.07 4.00
N GLY A 113 0.35 1.92 4.95
CA GLY A 113 -1.07 2.19 4.82
C GLY A 113 -1.47 3.50 5.50
N GLU A 114 -2.20 4.34 4.79
CA GLU A 114 -2.75 5.58 5.32
C GLU A 114 -4.27 5.65 5.05
N PRO A 115 -5.11 5.08 5.91
CA PRO A 115 -6.57 5.05 5.73
C PRO A 115 -7.16 6.44 5.53
N GLY A 116 -6.67 7.45 6.25
CA GLY A 116 -7.10 8.85 6.12
C GLY A 116 -6.75 9.50 4.78
N LYS A 117 -5.85 8.90 3.99
CA LYS A 117 -5.41 9.36 2.67
C LYS A 117 -5.76 8.40 1.54
N ASN A 118 -6.49 7.33 1.81
CA ASN A 118 -6.91 6.30 0.84
C ASN A 118 -5.75 5.80 -0.02
N ARG A 119 -4.66 5.40 0.63
CA ARG A 119 -3.48 4.87 -0.04
C ARG A 119 -2.78 3.81 0.79
N PHE A 120 -2.10 2.92 0.11
CA PHE A 120 -1.07 2.05 0.67
C PHE A 120 0.01 1.80 -0.37
N THR A 121 1.24 1.64 0.09
CA THR A 121 2.38 1.35 -0.76
C THR A 121 3.17 0.17 -0.23
N TYR A 122 3.72 -0.60 -1.16
CA TYR A 122 4.63 -1.68 -0.84
C TYR A 122 6.00 -1.10 -0.49
N ASN A 123 6.49 -1.47 0.67
CA ASN A 123 7.90 -1.37 1.03
C ASN A 123 8.39 -2.80 1.25
N ARG A 124 9.65 -3.09 0.95
CA ARG A 124 10.20 -4.43 1.16
C ARG A 124 9.86 -4.93 2.57
N THR A 125 8.86 -5.78 2.64
CA THR A 125 8.22 -6.23 3.86
C THR A 125 8.62 -7.68 4.20
N ALA A 126 7.89 -8.33 5.09
CA ALA A 126 8.17 -9.71 5.49
C ALA A 126 7.63 -10.73 4.48
N PRO A 127 8.29 -11.90 4.28
CA PRO A 127 7.86 -12.94 3.35
C PRO A 127 6.43 -13.45 3.59
N VAL A 128 5.92 -13.36 4.82
CA VAL A 128 4.53 -13.71 5.18
C VAL A 128 3.55 -12.80 4.44
N VAL A 129 3.82 -11.50 4.39
CA VAL A 129 2.98 -10.51 3.70
C VAL A 129 3.04 -10.69 2.19
N ASP A 130 4.25 -10.91 1.64
CA ASP A 130 4.43 -11.19 0.22
C ASP A 130 3.63 -12.42 -0.22
N SER A 131 3.68 -13.48 0.60
CA SER A 131 2.91 -14.70 0.36
C SER A 131 1.40 -14.42 0.38
N LEU A 132 0.91 -13.80 1.45
CA LEU A 132 -0.51 -13.49 1.66
C LEU A 132 -1.09 -12.66 0.50
N LEU A 133 -0.32 -11.71 -0.02
CA LEU A 133 -0.73 -10.79 -1.08
C LEU A 133 -0.34 -11.28 -2.49
N ASN A 134 0.13 -12.53 -2.64
CA ASN A 134 0.53 -13.09 -3.93
C ASN A 134 1.60 -12.26 -4.65
N VAL A 135 2.54 -11.63 -3.89
CA VAL A 135 3.68 -10.92 -4.47
C VAL A 135 4.74 -11.94 -4.86
N LYS A 136 4.79 -12.28 -6.13
CA LYS A 136 5.72 -13.29 -6.67
C LYS A 136 7.02 -12.69 -7.17
N TYR A 137 6.96 -11.46 -7.65
CA TYR A 137 8.11 -10.78 -8.23
C TYR A 137 8.37 -9.44 -7.55
N LEU A 138 9.66 -9.14 -7.39
CA LEU A 138 10.14 -7.86 -6.87
C LEU A 138 11.13 -7.28 -7.87
N ILE A 139 10.93 -6.02 -8.27
CA ILE A 139 11.88 -5.26 -9.08
C ILE A 139 12.67 -4.35 -8.14
N SER A 140 14.00 -4.44 -8.17
CA SER A 140 14.90 -3.51 -7.49
C SER A 140 15.58 -2.62 -8.51
N LYS A 141 15.59 -1.30 -8.27
CA LYS A 141 16.29 -0.33 -9.10
C LYS A 141 17.60 0.12 -8.45
N ASN A 142 18.60 0.38 -9.30
CA ASN A 142 19.90 0.95 -8.94
C ASN A 142 20.82 0.08 -8.05
N ARG A 143 20.33 -0.99 -7.48
CA ARG A 143 21.14 -1.91 -6.65
C ARG A 143 20.62 -3.33 -6.70
N PRO A 144 21.50 -4.35 -6.70
CA PRO A 144 21.08 -5.72 -6.48
C PRO A 144 20.61 -5.90 -5.03
N LEU A 145 19.66 -6.82 -4.82
CA LEU A 145 19.29 -7.29 -3.49
C LEU A 145 20.27 -8.37 -3.04
N ASP A 146 20.80 -8.22 -1.84
CA ASP A 146 21.55 -9.29 -1.15
C ASP A 146 20.63 -9.90 -0.09
N ASP A 147 19.84 -10.90 -0.51
CA ASP A 147 18.75 -11.40 0.29
C ASP A 147 18.47 -12.86 -0.08
N GLU A 148 18.29 -13.70 0.94
CA GLU A 148 18.07 -15.14 0.77
C GLU A 148 16.60 -15.52 0.45
N ASP A 149 15.67 -14.55 0.46
CA ASP A 149 14.25 -14.78 0.18
C ASP A 149 13.89 -14.51 -1.29
N HIS A 150 14.83 -13.93 -2.05
CA HIS A 150 14.63 -13.56 -3.43
C HIS A 150 15.70 -14.15 -4.34
N GLU A 151 15.29 -14.75 -5.45
CA GLU A 151 16.17 -15.30 -6.48
C GLU A 151 16.20 -14.38 -7.70
N LEU A 152 17.39 -13.97 -8.15
CA LEU A 152 17.55 -13.15 -9.35
C LEU A 152 17.09 -13.93 -10.60
N VAL A 153 16.10 -13.39 -11.31
CA VAL A 153 15.55 -13.95 -12.56
C VAL A 153 16.13 -13.27 -13.78
N LYS A 154 16.20 -11.93 -13.76
CA LYS A 154 16.59 -11.13 -14.93
C LYS A 154 17.17 -9.79 -14.50
N GLN A 155 18.07 -9.25 -15.31
CA GLN A 155 18.59 -7.89 -15.17
C GLN A 155 18.44 -7.15 -16.50
N GLU A 156 18.02 -5.88 -16.41
CA GLU A 156 18.01 -4.93 -17.52
C GLU A 156 18.63 -3.62 -17.02
N GLY A 157 19.70 -3.17 -17.66
CA GLY A 157 20.44 -2.00 -17.21
C GLY A 157 20.83 -2.09 -15.73
N ASN A 158 20.36 -1.12 -14.95
CA ASN A 158 20.55 -1.07 -13.49
C ASN A 158 19.32 -1.55 -12.71
N SER A 159 18.41 -2.25 -13.35
CA SER A 159 17.19 -2.80 -12.71
C SER A 159 17.24 -4.32 -12.71
N TYR A 160 16.71 -4.92 -11.65
CA TYR A 160 16.83 -6.34 -11.36
C TYR A 160 15.46 -6.90 -11.02
N LEU A 161 15.06 -8.01 -11.67
CA LEU A 161 13.84 -8.75 -11.39
C LEU A 161 14.18 -9.96 -10.52
N TYR A 162 13.55 -10.05 -9.38
CA TYR A 162 13.69 -11.15 -8.45
C TYR A 162 12.38 -11.93 -8.34
N LYS A 163 12.49 -13.22 -8.09
CA LYS A 163 11.37 -14.08 -7.73
C LYS A 163 11.40 -14.36 -6.24
N ASN A 164 10.27 -14.13 -5.57
CA ASN A 164 10.08 -14.49 -4.17
C ASN A 164 10.16 -16.01 -4.00
N ARG A 165 10.80 -16.44 -2.92
CA ARG A 165 10.94 -17.86 -2.56
C ARG A 165 9.63 -18.49 -2.06
N TYR A 166 8.71 -17.70 -1.55
CA TYR A 166 7.46 -18.11 -0.93
C TYR A 166 6.21 -17.58 -1.67
N PRO A 167 6.11 -17.76 -3.00
CA PRO A 167 4.94 -17.27 -3.72
C PRO A 167 3.74 -18.14 -3.39
N LEU A 168 2.62 -17.54 -2.99
CA LEU A 168 1.33 -18.21 -2.99
C LEU A 168 0.59 -17.93 -4.31
N ALA A 169 -0.46 -18.72 -4.58
CA ALA A 169 -1.40 -18.42 -5.65
C ALA A 169 -2.40 -17.35 -5.20
N ALA A 170 -3.21 -16.85 -6.15
CA ALA A 170 -4.28 -15.89 -5.86
C ALA A 170 -5.37 -16.46 -4.91
N GLY A 171 -5.44 -17.77 -4.76
CA GLY A 171 -6.30 -18.45 -3.81
C GLY A 171 -5.65 -19.73 -3.28
N TYR A 172 -5.95 -20.09 -2.04
CA TYR A 172 -5.44 -21.30 -1.39
C TYR A 172 -6.42 -21.78 -0.32
N VAL A 173 -6.50 -23.10 -0.12
CA VAL A 173 -7.47 -23.72 0.80
C VAL A 173 -6.84 -23.94 2.16
N LEU A 174 -7.51 -23.45 3.19
CA LEU A 174 -7.12 -23.56 4.59
C LEU A 174 -8.21 -24.24 5.42
N GLY A 175 -7.89 -24.62 6.66
CA GLY A 175 -8.87 -25.12 7.62
C GLY A 175 -9.82 -24.02 8.13
N GLU A 176 -10.91 -24.42 8.81
CA GLU A 176 -11.90 -23.51 9.39
C GLU A 176 -11.31 -22.53 10.42
N SER A 177 -10.18 -22.86 11.04
CA SER A 177 -9.50 -21.99 12.02
C SER A 177 -9.05 -20.66 11.44
N ILE A 178 -8.92 -20.51 10.12
CA ILE A 178 -8.60 -19.23 9.49
C ILE A 178 -9.63 -18.15 9.82
N ARG A 179 -10.86 -18.50 10.11
CA ARG A 179 -11.92 -17.57 10.54
C ARG A 179 -11.64 -16.92 11.90
N THR A 180 -10.72 -17.48 12.68
CA THR A 180 -10.30 -16.92 13.97
C THR A 180 -9.15 -15.93 13.84
N TRP A 181 -8.68 -15.66 12.62
CA TRP A 181 -7.64 -14.65 12.40
C TRP A 181 -8.09 -13.28 12.87
N ASP A 182 -7.39 -12.76 13.86
CA ASP A 182 -7.66 -11.44 14.46
C ASP A 182 -6.72 -10.38 13.88
N THR A 183 -7.28 -9.35 13.28
CA THR A 183 -6.57 -8.19 12.73
C THR A 183 -6.71 -6.95 13.62
N GLY A 184 -7.21 -7.09 14.84
CA GLY A 184 -7.49 -5.97 15.76
C GLY A 184 -6.26 -5.42 16.50
N SER A 185 -5.11 -6.11 16.47
CA SER A 185 -3.87 -5.62 17.11
C SER A 185 -3.28 -4.43 16.36
N ASP A 186 -2.65 -3.52 17.09
CA ASP A 186 -1.83 -2.43 16.51
C ASP A 186 -0.39 -2.89 16.21
N ASP A 187 0.01 -4.05 16.72
CA ASP A 187 1.28 -4.69 16.39
C ASP A 187 1.12 -5.56 15.15
N PRO A 188 1.69 -5.20 14.01
CA PRO A 188 1.55 -5.96 12.77
C PRO A 188 2.16 -7.37 12.87
N PHE A 189 3.17 -7.57 13.72
CA PHE A 189 3.76 -8.90 13.92
C PHE A 189 2.83 -9.82 14.70
N ASP A 190 2.02 -9.30 15.63
CA ASP A 190 1.00 -10.08 16.31
C ASP A 190 -0.13 -10.46 15.32
N VAL A 191 -0.56 -9.55 14.43
CA VAL A 191 -1.51 -9.84 13.35
C VAL A 191 -1.01 -10.94 12.43
N LEU A 192 0.26 -10.88 12.01
CA LEU A 192 0.88 -11.88 11.13
C LEU A 192 1.10 -13.23 11.85
N ASN A 193 1.47 -13.22 13.13
CA ASN A 193 1.58 -14.43 13.92
C ASN A 193 0.21 -15.11 14.09
N ASP A 194 -0.86 -14.33 14.30
CA ASP A 194 -2.22 -14.86 14.40
C ASP A 194 -2.71 -15.44 13.08
N TYR A 195 -2.37 -14.79 11.95
CA TYR A 195 -2.59 -15.36 10.62
C TYR A 195 -1.94 -16.73 10.47
N VAL A 196 -0.64 -16.84 10.77
CA VAL A 196 0.10 -18.10 10.62
C VAL A 196 -0.49 -19.18 11.52
N ARG A 197 -0.84 -18.85 12.77
CA ARG A 197 -1.49 -19.78 13.69
C ARG A 197 -2.83 -20.26 13.16
N ALA A 198 -3.67 -19.35 12.68
CA ALA A 198 -5.00 -19.67 12.16
C ALA A 198 -4.90 -20.44 10.84
N ALA A 199 -4.02 -20.04 9.93
CA ALA A 199 -3.82 -20.68 8.61
C ALA A 199 -3.23 -22.09 8.70
N THR A 200 -2.56 -22.44 9.79
CA THR A 200 -1.94 -23.76 9.99
C THR A 200 -2.69 -24.64 10.99
N ASP A 201 -3.95 -24.33 11.31
CA ASP A 201 -4.75 -25.03 12.32
C ASP A 201 -4.02 -25.15 13.68
N GLY A 202 -3.21 -24.15 14.05
CA GLY A 202 -2.42 -24.10 15.27
C GLY A 202 -1.14 -24.95 15.23
N SER A 203 -0.79 -25.58 14.11
CA SER A 203 0.44 -26.40 13.99
C SER A 203 1.71 -25.55 14.07
N CYS A 204 1.64 -24.28 13.62
CA CYS A 204 2.65 -23.26 13.77
C CYS A 204 2.03 -22.12 14.60
N SER A 205 2.62 -21.77 15.72
CA SER A 205 2.03 -20.80 16.65
C SER A 205 2.57 -19.38 16.45
N ARG A 206 3.82 -19.25 16.01
CA ARG A 206 4.50 -17.96 15.90
C ARG A 206 5.70 -18.07 14.95
N VAL A 207 5.88 -17.06 14.11
CA VAL A 207 7.06 -16.93 13.23
C VAL A 207 7.87 -15.67 13.57
N PHE A 208 7.24 -14.63 14.11
CA PHE A 208 7.91 -13.42 14.55
C PHE A 208 8.07 -13.43 16.08
N TYR A 209 9.28 -13.20 16.53
CA TYR A 209 9.65 -13.14 17.95
C TYR A 209 10.24 -11.76 18.24
N ASP A 210 9.78 -11.17 19.34
CA ASP A 210 10.23 -9.88 19.85
C ASP A 210 11.76 -9.86 20.01
N ALA A 211 12.41 -8.78 19.57
CA ALA A 211 13.86 -8.60 19.69
C ALA A 211 14.32 -8.17 21.11
N GLY A 212 13.38 -8.04 22.04
CA GLY A 212 13.65 -7.58 23.40
C GLY A 212 13.62 -6.06 23.54
N LYS A 213 13.93 -5.57 24.74
CA LYS A 213 13.90 -4.13 25.02
C LYS A 213 15.16 -3.44 24.50
N PRO A 214 15.03 -2.26 23.86
CA PRO A 214 16.17 -1.46 23.47
C PRO A 214 16.83 -0.76 24.68
N GLU A 215 18.10 -0.45 24.53
CA GLU A 215 18.76 0.60 25.29
C GLU A 215 18.34 1.96 24.69
N LEU A 216 17.79 2.84 25.52
CA LEU A 216 17.38 4.19 25.11
C LEU A 216 18.51 5.17 25.35
N ILE A 217 18.94 5.86 24.29
CA ILE A 217 19.97 6.88 24.30
C ILE A 217 19.34 8.17 23.78
N THR A 218 19.45 9.25 24.50
CA THR A 218 18.81 10.52 24.15
C THR A 218 19.86 11.62 23.95
N ASP A 219 19.62 12.48 22.99
CA ASP A 219 20.35 13.72 22.79
C ASP A 219 19.33 14.85 22.68
N HIS A 220 19.37 15.81 23.62
CA HIS A 220 18.43 16.93 23.71
C HIS A 220 16.94 16.50 23.68
N ALA A 221 16.63 15.37 24.30
CA ALA A 221 15.26 14.86 24.47
C ALA A 221 15.12 14.14 25.83
N GLU A 222 14.01 14.30 26.49
CA GLU A 222 13.60 13.49 27.64
C GLU A 222 12.73 12.34 27.17
N VAL A 223 12.95 11.13 27.70
CA VAL A 223 12.14 9.94 27.38
C VAL A 223 11.44 9.44 28.62
N LYS A 224 10.15 9.16 28.50
CA LYS A 224 9.33 8.48 29.49
C LYS A 224 8.95 7.10 28.98
N ASP A 225 9.54 6.08 29.56
CA ASP A 225 9.24 4.67 29.31
C ASP A 225 8.50 4.10 30.52
N ASP A 226 7.23 3.77 30.34
CA ASP A 226 6.39 3.14 31.36
C ASP A 226 6.38 1.61 31.26
N GLY A 227 7.21 1.07 30.37
CA GLY A 227 7.32 -0.36 30.09
C GLY A 227 6.32 -0.87 29.05
N SER A 228 5.49 -0.01 28.48
CA SER A 228 4.67 -0.31 27.30
C SER A 228 5.51 -0.36 26.01
N LYS A 229 4.89 -0.75 24.90
CA LYS A 229 5.53 -0.70 23.59
C LYS A 229 5.63 0.73 23.03
N THR A 230 4.84 1.66 23.58
CA THR A 230 4.86 3.08 23.24
C THR A 230 5.76 3.83 24.21
N VAL A 231 6.76 4.49 23.69
CA VAL A 231 7.65 5.38 24.43
C VAL A 231 7.26 6.82 24.15
N LYS A 232 7.29 7.68 25.17
CA LYS A 232 7.03 9.11 24.99
C LYS A 232 8.32 9.89 25.00
N ALA A 233 8.54 10.73 23.99
CA ALA A 233 9.66 11.62 23.86
C ALA A 233 9.23 13.07 23.97
N ILE A 234 10.04 13.89 24.68
CA ILE A 234 9.86 15.35 24.79
C ILE A 234 11.15 15.99 24.33
N PRO A 235 11.22 16.47 23.05
CA PRO A 235 12.39 17.15 22.54
C PRO A 235 12.61 18.49 23.23
N ASP A 236 13.87 18.79 23.57
CA ASP A 236 14.29 20.00 24.28
C ASP A 236 14.12 21.25 23.39
N GLU A 237 13.81 22.39 23.98
CA GLU A 237 13.74 23.69 23.31
C GLU A 237 15.13 24.31 23.01
N SER A 238 16.19 23.82 23.65
CA SER A 238 17.52 24.45 23.64
C SER A 238 18.38 24.10 22.44
N SER A 239 18.04 23.09 21.63
CA SER A 239 18.84 22.61 20.50
C SER A 239 18.05 22.55 19.20
N SER A 240 18.76 22.74 18.08
CA SER A 240 18.22 22.50 16.73
C SER A 240 18.27 21.02 16.32
N GLU A 241 19.17 20.25 16.92
CA GLU A 241 19.32 18.81 16.68
C GLU A 241 18.91 18.06 17.93
N LYS A 242 17.99 17.14 17.81
CA LYS A 242 17.40 16.37 18.90
C LYS A 242 17.16 14.95 18.41
N SER A 243 17.47 13.96 19.24
CA SER A 243 17.21 12.58 18.83
C SER A 243 16.95 11.65 20.02
N VAL A 244 16.22 10.58 19.70
CA VAL A 244 16.08 9.39 20.49
C VAL A 244 16.66 8.22 19.70
N ILE A 245 17.59 7.49 20.31
CA ILE A 245 18.18 6.29 19.70
C ILE A 245 17.71 5.09 20.50
N MET A 246 17.08 4.14 19.83
CA MET A 246 16.68 2.85 20.36
C MET A 246 17.68 1.81 19.88
N ARG A 247 18.60 1.40 20.77
CA ARG A 247 19.65 0.43 20.46
C ARG A 247 19.21 -0.97 20.80
N TYR A 248 19.14 -1.84 19.80
CA TYR A 248 18.83 -3.25 19.96
C TYR A 248 20.08 -4.10 19.84
N LYS A 249 20.12 -5.23 20.56
CA LYS A 249 21.17 -6.24 20.44
C LYS A 249 20.56 -7.53 19.93
N ALA A 250 21.06 -8.03 18.79
CA ALA A 250 20.56 -9.26 18.19
C ALA A 250 20.82 -10.48 19.10
N GLU A 251 19.75 -11.17 19.51
CA GLU A 251 19.82 -12.38 20.32
C GLU A 251 20.10 -13.64 19.48
N LYS A 252 19.73 -13.61 18.21
CA LYS A 252 19.92 -14.70 17.23
C LYS A 252 20.47 -14.13 15.94
N THR A 253 21.18 -14.98 15.17
CA THR A 253 21.57 -14.68 13.79
C THR A 253 20.38 -14.97 12.89
N GLN A 254 19.53 -13.97 12.62
CA GLN A 254 18.31 -14.07 11.85
C GLN A 254 18.06 -12.76 11.08
N LYS A 255 17.05 -12.75 10.18
CA LYS A 255 16.50 -11.51 9.63
C LYS A 255 15.68 -10.79 10.68
N TYR A 256 15.89 -9.49 10.77
CA TYR A 256 15.15 -8.59 11.65
C TYR A 256 14.24 -7.69 10.83
N TYR A 257 13.11 -7.38 11.43
CA TYR A 257 12.08 -6.51 10.87
C TYR A 257 11.72 -5.45 11.90
N VAL A 258 11.51 -4.24 11.43
CA VAL A 258 11.16 -3.11 12.28
C VAL A 258 9.86 -2.48 11.78
N PHE A 259 9.01 -2.10 12.72
CA PHE A 259 7.92 -1.16 12.52
C PHE A 259 8.15 0.00 13.48
N VAL A 260 8.16 1.22 12.96
CA VAL A 260 8.31 2.42 13.77
C VAL A 260 7.37 3.49 13.29
N GLU A 261 6.61 4.06 14.21
CA GLU A 261 5.83 5.27 14.02
C GLU A 261 6.18 6.25 15.14
N ALA A 262 6.49 7.49 14.80
CA ALA A 262 6.85 8.50 15.79
C ALA A 262 6.21 9.85 15.45
N GLY A 263 5.39 10.37 16.35
CA GLY A 263 4.78 11.68 16.22
C GLY A 263 5.83 12.77 16.13
N HIS A 264 5.63 13.75 15.27
CA HIS A 264 6.52 14.91 15.08
C HIS A 264 7.98 14.58 14.74
N ALA A 265 8.29 13.34 14.36
CA ALA A 265 9.63 13.00 13.88
C ALA A 265 9.92 13.68 12.53
N SER A 266 11.11 14.25 12.38
CA SER A 266 11.57 14.80 11.10
C SER A 266 12.28 13.75 10.24
N GLU A 267 12.90 12.75 10.88
CA GLU A 267 13.60 11.65 10.22
C GLU A 267 13.60 10.42 11.12
N ILE A 268 13.39 9.25 10.53
CA ILE A 268 13.57 7.94 11.18
C ILE A 268 14.53 7.11 10.34
N THR A 269 15.58 6.61 10.96
CA THR A 269 16.65 5.87 10.27
C THR A 269 17.03 4.62 11.06
N VAL A 270 17.22 3.50 10.37
CA VAL A 270 17.80 2.28 10.96
C VAL A 270 19.25 2.18 10.52
N ARG A 271 20.17 2.11 11.50
CA ARG A 271 21.62 1.99 11.31
C ARG A 271 22.12 0.62 11.77
N LYS A 272 22.80 -0.10 10.88
CA LYS A 272 23.41 -1.40 11.16
C LYS A 272 24.92 -1.27 11.34
N GLY A 273 25.40 -1.18 12.58
CA GLY A 273 26.84 -1.06 12.87
C GLY A 273 27.46 0.27 12.46
N SER A 274 28.69 0.23 11.94
CA SER A 274 29.43 1.42 11.46
C SER A 274 29.32 1.63 9.95
N ASP A 275 28.56 0.78 9.24
CA ASP A 275 28.49 0.78 7.79
C ASP A 275 27.44 1.73 7.24
N ILE A 276 27.70 2.22 6.03
CA ILE A 276 27.07 3.37 5.35
C ILE A 276 25.65 3.09 4.86
N ASP A 277 25.09 1.89 5.07
CA ASP A 277 23.76 1.51 4.58
C ASP A 277 22.66 1.78 5.61
N ASP A 278 22.48 3.05 5.95
CA ASP A 278 21.33 3.48 6.75
C ASP A 278 20.04 3.30 5.94
N ILE A 279 19.02 2.70 6.57
CA ILE A 279 17.70 2.51 5.97
C ILE A 279 16.81 3.64 6.48
N SER A 280 16.41 4.55 5.58
CA SER A 280 15.43 5.59 5.92
C SER A 280 14.03 5.01 5.95
N LEU A 281 13.31 5.24 7.05
CA LEU A 281 11.91 4.90 7.20
C LEU A 281 11.05 6.15 6.96
N ARG A 282 9.78 5.94 6.65
CA ARG A 282 8.83 7.05 6.62
C ARG A 282 8.60 7.56 8.05
N ASN A 283 8.45 8.86 8.18
CA ASN A 283 8.19 9.52 9.46
C ASN A 283 6.72 9.90 9.68
N ASP A 284 5.87 9.74 8.66
CA ASP A 284 4.46 10.12 8.69
C ASP A 284 3.48 8.92 8.78
N CYS A 285 3.99 7.69 8.66
CA CYS A 285 3.24 6.46 8.96
C CYS A 285 4.20 5.29 9.23
N GLY A 286 3.76 4.33 10.04
CA GLY A 286 4.50 3.10 10.31
C GLY A 286 4.37 2.08 9.17
N SER A 287 5.44 1.31 8.95
CA SER A 287 5.41 0.13 8.10
C SER A 287 6.44 -0.89 8.55
N VAL A 288 6.19 -2.18 8.28
CA VAL A 288 7.15 -3.25 8.53
C VAL A 288 8.22 -3.22 7.44
N VAL A 289 9.46 -3.04 7.82
CA VAL A 289 10.61 -3.00 6.91
C VAL A 289 11.62 -4.09 7.26
N ASP A 290 12.01 -4.87 6.26
CA ASP A 290 13.12 -5.84 6.35
C ASP A 290 14.45 -5.10 6.45
N ILE A 291 15.10 -5.19 7.61
CA ILE A 291 16.41 -4.60 7.83
C ILE A 291 17.55 -5.60 7.55
N GLY A 292 17.22 -6.80 7.10
CA GLY A 292 18.17 -7.83 6.72
C GLY A 292 18.67 -8.67 7.88
N LYS A 293 19.64 -9.54 7.57
CA LYS A 293 20.23 -10.49 8.52
C LYS A 293 21.22 -9.79 9.44
N ILE A 294 21.03 -10.00 10.74
CA ILE A 294 21.91 -9.46 11.79
C ILE A 294 22.47 -10.64 12.59
N GLU A 295 23.78 -10.65 12.77
CA GLU A 295 24.46 -11.69 13.52
C GLU A 295 24.23 -11.55 15.03
N LYS A 296 24.09 -12.69 15.72
CA LYS A 296 23.99 -12.72 17.18
C LYS A 296 25.06 -11.89 17.88
N GLY A 297 24.62 -11.02 18.77
CA GLY A 297 25.49 -10.16 19.58
C GLY A 297 25.84 -8.83 18.93
N LYS A 298 25.57 -8.65 17.64
CA LYS A 298 25.68 -7.34 16.97
C LYS A 298 24.53 -6.43 17.39
N THR A 299 24.74 -5.13 17.30
CA THR A 299 23.76 -4.10 17.60
C THR A 299 23.31 -3.39 16.33
N PHE A 300 22.09 -2.86 16.37
CA PHE A 300 21.57 -1.91 15.40
C PHE A 300 20.77 -0.84 16.14
N ASP A 301 20.72 0.35 15.56
CA ASP A 301 20.10 1.52 16.15
C ASP A 301 18.91 1.97 15.28
N ILE A 302 17.79 2.26 15.93
CA ILE A 302 16.70 3.04 15.35
C ILE A 302 16.89 4.47 15.86
N ILE A 303 17.15 5.40 14.94
CA ILE A 303 17.45 6.80 15.22
C ILE A 303 16.25 7.64 14.80
N ILE A 304 15.62 8.31 15.77
CA ILE A 304 14.48 9.18 15.56
C ILE A 304 14.95 10.60 15.82
N LYS A 305 14.89 11.46 14.80
CA LYS A 305 15.27 12.87 14.89
C LYS A 305 14.04 13.77 14.93
N TYR A 306 14.18 14.88 15.62
CA TYR A 306 13.17 15.90 15.74
C TYR A 306 13.74 17.26 15.32
N ASP A 307 12.92 18.09 14.70
CA ASP A 307 13.27 19.46 14.36
C ASP A 307 12.81 20.45 15.46
N THR A 308 12.93 21.73 15.18
CA THR A 308 12.54 22.81 16.11
C THR A 308 11.03 22.90 16.30
N GLU A 309 10.21 22.42 15.36
CA GLU A 309 8.75 22.47 15.47
C GLU A 309 8.22 21.50 16.53
N ALA A 310 8.95 20.41 16.79
CA ALA A 310 8.62 19.42 17.81
C ALA A 310 8.99 19.82 19.24
N SER A 311 9.72 20.94 19.42
CA SER A 311 10.26 21.36 20.72
C SER A 311 9.19 21.53 21.80
N GLY A 312 9.42 20.93 22.97
CA GLY A 312 8.52 21.02 24.13
C GLY A 312 7.20 20.25 23.99
N SER A 313 6.94 19.62 22.85
CA SER A 313 5.74 18.81 22.61
C SER A 313 6.00 17.36 22.98
N GLU A 314 5.05 16.73 23.70
CA GLU A 314 5.11 15.27 23.92
C GLU A 314 4.82 14.54 22.60
N SER A 315 5.72 13.67 22.19
CA SER A 315 5.65 12.86 21.01
C SER A 315 5.62 11.39 21.40
N PHE A 316 4.78 10.57 20.74
CA PHE A 316 4.80 9.12 20.91
C PHE A 316 5.83 8.48 19.97
N ILE A 317 6.37 7.34 20.38
CA ILE A 317 7.17 6.44 19.56
C ILE A 317 6.59 5.05 19.75
N ASP A 318 5.92 4.52 18.74
CA ASP A 318 5.51 3.13 18.67
C ASP A 318 6.57 2.35 17.91
N SER A 319 7.17 1.36 18.54
CA SER A 319 8.24 0.58 17.96
C SER A 319 8.05 -0.90 18.25
N TYR A 320 7.90 -1.67 17.18
CA TYR A 320 7.85 -3.13 17.22
C TYR A 320 9.04 -3.66 16.43
N VAL A 321 9.90 -4.43 17.07
CA VAL A 321 11.10 -5.00 16.48
C VAL A 321 11.11 -6.49 16.70
N CYS A 322 11.14 -7.26 15.63
CA CYS A 322 11.08 -8.72 15.67
C CYS A 322 12.16 -9.33 14.80
N PHE A 323 12.56 -10.54 15.13
CA PHE A 323 13.25 -11.44 14.19
C PHE A 323 12.31 -12.54 13.74
N MET A 324 12.49 -13.02 12.51
CA MET A 324 11.69 -14.13 11.96
C MET A 324 12.44 -15.45 12.13
N ASP A 325 11.75 -16.44 12.68
CA ASP A 325 12.20 -17.83 12.69
C ASP A 325 11.89 -18.47 11.34
N ARG A 326 12.94 -18.62 10.53
CA ARG A 326 12.83 -19.08 9.16
C ARG A 326 12.38 -20.54 9.06
N ASP A 327 12.86 -21.40 9.94
CA ASP A 327 12.49 -22.82 9.92
C ASP A 327 10.99 -23.00 10.23
N GLU A 328 10.48 -22.18 11.13
CA GLU A 328 9.04 -22.17 11.46
C GLU A 328 8.21 -21.59 10.30
N TRP A 329 8.70 -20.56 9.62
CA TRP A 329 8.05 -20.05 8.41
C TRP A 329 8.08 -21.06 7.27
N ASP A 330 9.19 -21.71 7.01
CA ASP A 330 9.29 -22.79 6.01
C ASP A 330 8.30 -23.93 6.28
N ARG A 331 8.04 -24.25 7.55
CA ARG A 331 7.05 -25.24 7.96
C ARG A 331 5.62 -24.74 7.73
N ALA A 332 5.32 -23.51 8.13
CA ALA A 332 4.01 -22.88 7.94
C ALA A 332 3.68 -22.76 6.46
N TYR A 333 4.61 -22.25 5.66
CA TYR A 333 4.42 -22.07 4.22
C TYR A 333 4.09 -23.39 3.50
N ARG A 334 4.74 -24.49 3.84
CA ARG A 334 4.42 -25.80 3.26
C ARG A 334 2.99 -26.26 3.55
N ILE A 335 2.44 -25.89 4.71
CA ILE A 335 1.04 -26.19 5.05
C ILE A 335 0.11 -25.27 4.26
N ILE A 336 0.38 -23.97 4.27
CA ILE A 336 -0.46 -22.94 3.62
C ILE A 336 -0.50 -23.12 2.09
N SER A 337 0.63 -23.49 1.49
CA SER A 337 0.78 -23.66 0.03
C SER A 337 0.40 -25.05 -0.50
N ALA A 338 -0.14 -25.92 0.35
CA ALA A 338 -0.42 -27.31 -0.03
C ALA A 338 -1.53 -27.44 -1.08
N GLU A 339 -2.56 -26.60 -1.01
CA GLU A 339 -3.74 -26.65 -1.88
C GLU A 339 -4.00 -25.25 -2.43
N THR A 340 -3.59 -24.99 -3.68
CA THR A 340 -3.66 -23.67 -4.31
C THR A 340 -4.58 -23.67 -5.52
N MET A 341 -5.19 -22.51 -5.79
CA MET A 341 -6.01 -22.29 -6.97
C MET A 341 -5.12 -21.98 -8.17
N ASP A 342 -5.32 -22.72 -9.27
CA ASP A 342 -4.73 -22.39 -10.56
C ASP A 342 -5.67 -21.45 -11.33
N VAL A 343 -5.22 -20.22 -11.60
CA VAL A 343 -6.00 -19.22 -12.35
C VAL A 343 -5.85 -19.52 -13.84
N THR A 344 -6.96 -19.90 -14.48
CA THR A 344 -7.00 -20.31 -15.89
C THR A 344 -7.36 -19.17 -16.83
N GLU A 345 -8.19 -18.24 -16.37
CA GLU A 345 -8.60 -17.05 -17.14
C GLU A 345 -8.73 -15.83 -16.21
N TRP A 346 -8.35 -14.67 -16.68
CA TRP A 346 -8.49 -13.44 -15.93
C TRP A 346 -8.58 -12.19 -16.80
N SER A 347 -9.24 -11.17 -16.29
CA SER A 347 -9.31 -9.81 -16.81
C SER A 347 -9.45 -8.83 -15.63
N ASP A 348 -9.57 -7.54 -15.89
CA ASP A 348 -9.75 -6.50 -14.86
C ASP A 348 -11.00 -6.72 -13.98
N THR A 349 -11.99 -7.49 -14.46
CA THR A 349 -13.27 -7.68 -13.78
C THR A 349 -13.70 -9.15 -13.69
N HIS A 350 -12.84 -10.07 -14.09
CA HIS A 350 -13.19 -11.49 -14.12
C HIS A 350 -11.97 -12.34 -13.79
N ILE A 351 -12.15 -13.31 -12.92
CA ILE A 351 -11.14 -14.30 -12.55
C ILE A 351 -11.80 -15.67 -12.57
N THR A 352 -11.22 -16.61 -13.30
CA THR A 352 -11.62 -18.03 -13.26
C THR A 352 -10.42 -18.88 -12.88
N GLY A 353 -10.62 -19.83 -12.01
CA GLY A 353 -9.58 -20.76 -11.61
C GLY A 353 -10.15 -22.10 -11.18
N THR A 354 -9.26 -23.09 -11.07
CA THR A 354 -9.57 -24.42 -10.56
C THR A 354 -8.81 -24.68 -9.29
N VAL A 355 -9.41 -25.41 -8.37
CA VAL A 355 -8.78 -25.80 -7.11
C VAL A 355 -9.25 -27.19 -6.69
N THR A 356 -8.32 -27.99 -6.19
CA THR A 356 -8.62 -29.30 -5.58
C THR A 356 -8.49 -29.16 -4.06
N ALA A 357 -9.60 -29.33 -3.33
CA ALA A 357 -9.62 -29.35 -1.88
C ALA A 357 -9.59 -30.81 -1.38
N GLY A 358 -8.55 -31.19 -0.64
CA GLY A 358 -8.41 -32.55 -0.08
C GLY A 358 -9.37 -32.81 1.07
N ARG A 359 -9.92 -31.75 1.69
CA ARG A 359 -10.92 -31.78 2.78
C ARG A 359 -11.82 -30.55 2.69
N ASP A 360 -12.93 -30.58 3.42
CA ASP A 360 -13.72 -29.37 3.62
C ASP A 360 -12.85 -28.28 4.25
N GLY A 361 -12.93 -27.06 3.73
CA GLY A 361 -12.10 -25.96 4.17
C GLY A 361 -12.59 -24.60 3.66
N ILE A 362 -11.74 -23.60 3.78
CA ILE A 362 -11.99 -22.23 3.36
C ILE A 362 -10.99 -21.89 2.25
N LEU A 363 -11.48 -21.54 1.07
CA LEU A 363 -10.65 -20.89 0.06
C LEU A 363 -10.47 -19.43 0.48
N VAL A 364 -9.24 -19.04 0.72
CA VAL A 364 -8.82 -17.67 0.98
C VAL A 364 -8.21 -17.11 -0.29
N THR A 365 -8.52 -15.86 -0.63
CA THR A 365 -7.95 -15.21 -1.82
C THR A 365 -7.17 -13.96 -1.44
N SER A 366 -6.18 -13.58 -2.28
CA SER A 366 -5.51 -12.28 -2.20
C SER A 366 -6.34 -11.14 -2.85
N VAL A 367 -7.57 -11.42 -3.26
CA VAL A 367 -8.47 -10.44 -3.88
C VAL A 367 -9.17 -9.63 -2.79
N PRO A 368 -9.02 -8.30 -2.77
CA PRO A 368 -9.74 -7.45 -1.83
C PRO A 368 -11.25 -7.54 -2.01
N TYR A 369 -11.98 -7.56 -0.89
CA TYR A 369 -13.42 -7.55 -0.94
C TYR A 369 -13.94 -6.14 -1.24
N GLU A 370 -14.85 -6.07 -2.20
CA GLU A 370 -15.65 -4.88 -2.48
C GLU A 370 -17.09 -5.26 -2.87
N ASN A 371 -18.03 -4.38 -2.52
CA ASN A 371 -19.40 -4.51 -3.01
C ASN A 371 -19.42 -4.48 -4.53
N GLY A 372 -19.87 -5.55 -5.15
CA GLY A 372 -19.91 -5.69 -6.61
C GLY A 372 -19.31 -6.99 -7.09
N TRP A 373 -18.51 -7.66 -6.29
CA TRP A 373 -18.07 -9.02 -6.56
C TRP A 373 -19.23 -10.00 -6.53
N LYS A 374 -19.27 -10.88 -7.50
CA LYS A 374 -20.15 -12.05 -7.58
C LYS A 374 -19.29 -13.28 -7.70
N LEU A 375 -19.63 -14.28 -6.91
CA LEU A 375 -18.91 -15.55 -6.84
C LEU A 375 -19.79 -16.67 -7.35
N LYS A 376 -19.21 -17.57 -8.14
CA LYS A 376 -19.78 -18.87 -8.45
C LYS A 376 -18.77 -19.97 -8.14
N VAL A 377 -19.29 -21.07 -7.64
CA VAL A 377 -18.57 -22.33 -7.46
C VAL A 377 -19.30 -23.39 -8.29
N ASP A 378 -18.61 -24.03 -9.22
CA ASP A 378 -19.16 -25.03 -10.13
C ASP A 378 -20.39 -24.53 -10.89
N GLY A 379 -20.33 -23.26 -11.33
CA GLY A 379 -21.43 -22.58 -12.04
C GLY A 379 -22.61 -22.14 -11.18
N ARG A 380 -22.59 -22.40 -9.85
CA ARG A 380 -23.66 -21.99 -8.92
C ARG A 380 -23.25 -20.74 -8.15
N THR A 381 -24.14 -19.76 -8.11
CA THR A 381 -23.93 -18.55 -7.32
C THR A 381 -23.78 -18.92 -5.85
N THR A 382 -22.69 -18.46 -5.24
CA THR A 382 -22.31 -18.71 -3.84
C THR A 382 -22.10 -17.36 -3.14
N GLU A 383 -22.42 -17.30 -1.86
CA GLU A 383 -22.20 -16.11 -1.04
C GLU A 383 -20.71 -15.96 -0.72
N ILE A 384 -20.20 -14.75 -0.92
CA ILE A 384 -18.85 -14.38 -0.51
C ILE A 384 -18.82 -14.24 1.01
N GLN A 385 -17.81 -14.80 1.64
CA GLN A 385 -17.54 -14.59 3.05
C GLN A 385 -16.37 -13.64 3.19
N GLU A 386 -16.55 -12.64 4.02
CA GLU A 386 -15.52 -11.67 4.33
C GLU A 386 -14.52 -12.26 5.33
N LEU A 387 -13.22 -12.01 5.11
CA LEU A 387 -12.14 -12.42 5.99
C LEU A 387 -11.30 -11.20 6.35
N ALA A 388 -10.54 -11.27 7.44
CA ALA A 388 -9.63 -10.21 7.88
C ALA A 388 -10.32 -8.84 8.05
N GLY A 389 -11.40 -8.80 8.83
CA GLY A 389 -12.17 -7.56 9.05
C GLY A 389 -12.96 -7.08 7.83
N GLY A 390 -13.22 -7.95 6.86
CA GLY A 390 -13.92 -7.59 5.62
C GLY A 390 -13.00 -7.16 4.47
N ALA A 391 -11.68 -7.35 4.60
CA ALA A 391 -10.73 -6.90 3.59
C ALA A 391 -10.53 -7.90 2.44
N LEU A 392 -10.66 -9.20 2.69
CA LEU A 392 -10.37 -10.25 1.71
C LEU A 392 -11.60 -11.10 1.40
N ILE A 393 -11.67 -11.59 0.16
CA ILE A 393 -12.68 -12.56 -0.26
C ILE A 393 -12.28 -13.95 0.22
N SER A 394 -13.22 -14.64 0.89
CA SER A 394 -13.12 -16.05 1.20
C SER A 394 -14.43 -16.78 0.94
N LEU A 395 -14.37 -18.11 0.86
CA LEU A 395 -15.54 -18.96 0.68
C LEU A 395 -15.31 -20.37 1.23
N PRO A 396 -16.37 -21.02 1.78
CA PRO A 396 -16.28 -22.41 2.16
C PRO A 396 -16.26 -23.30 0.92
N LEU A 397 -15.40 -24.30 0.92
CA LEU A 397 -15.36 -25.37 -0.09
C LEU A 397 -15.52 -26.73 0.56
N SER A 398 -16.27 -27.61 -0.09
CA SER A 398 -16.24 -29.03 0.23
C SER A 398 -14.99 -29.71 -0.30
N ALA A 399 -14.70 -30.92 0.14
CA ALA A 399 -13.66 -31.74 -0.50
C ALA A 399 -14.03 -32.03 -1.95
N GLY A 400 -13.06 -31.93 -2.85
CA GLY A 400 -13.23 -32.21 -4.29
C GLY A 400 -12.57 -31.20 -5.20
N ASP A 401 -12.83 -31.37 -6.49
CA ASP A 401 -12.38 -30.44 -7.54
C ASP A 401 -13.46 -29.39 -7.76
N HIS A 402 -13.06 -28.12 -7.80
CA HIS A 402 -13.95 -26.99 -7.95
C HIS A 402 -13.46 -26.01 -9.01
N VAL A 403 -14.44 -25.40 -9.70
CA VAL A 403 -14.23 -24.23 -10.58
C VAL A 403 -14.76 -23.01 -9.87
N ILE A 404 -13.88 -22.01 -9.69
CA ILE A 404 -14.18 -20.75 -9.03
C ILE A 404 -14.26 -19.65 -10.07
N GLU A 405 -15.37 -18.90 -10.08
CA GLU A 405 -15.55 -17.73 -10.96
C GLU A 405 -15.86 -16.50 -10.10
N LEU A 406 -15.05 -15.46 -10.22
CA LEU A 406 -15.26 -14.14 -9.63
C LEU A 406 -15.55 -13.13 -10.74
N GLU A 407 -16.67 -12.39 -10.66
CA GLU A 407 -17.04 -11.33 -11.58
C GLU A 407 -17.32 -10.04 -10.80
N PHE A 408 -16.62 -8.96 -11.13
CA PHE A 408 -16.81 -7.65 -10.52
C PHE A 408 -17.69 -6.74 -11.38
N ARG A 409 -18.70 -6.14 -10.76
CA ARG A 409 -19.52 -5.08 -11.37
C ARG A 409 -19.69 -3.93 -10.40
N PRO A 410 -19.17 -2.74 -10.71
CA PRO A 410 -19.33 -1.58 -9.82
C PRO A 410 -20.79 -1.35 -9.45
N PRO A 411 -21.11 -1.17 -8.15
CA PRO A 411 -22.45 -0.85 -7.72
C PRO A 411 -22.99 0.42 -8.40
N GLY A 412 -24.25 0.38 -8.83
CA GLY A 412 -24.88 1.53 -9.49
C GLY A 412 -24.52 1.74 -10.96
N LEU A 413 -23.59 1.00 -11.55
CA LEU A 413 -23.18 1.17 -12.96
C LEU A 413 -24.39 1.07 -13.92
N ILE A 414 -25.21 0.04 -13.77
CA ILE A 414 -26.40 -0.17 -14.64
C ILE A 414 -27.40 0.97 -14.45
N ALA A 415 -27.73 1.32 -13.21
CA ALA A 415 -28.66 2.40 -12.90
C ALA A 415 -28.14 3.76 -13.41
N GLY A 416 -26.88 4.07 -13.18
CA GLY A 416 -26.24 5.30 -13.66
C GLY A 416 -26.22 5.39 -15.19
N THR A 417 -25.90 4.30 -15.88
CA THR A 417 -25.93 4.23 -17.34
C THR A 417 -27.36 4.45 -17.89
N ALA A 418 -28.37 3.83 -17.27
CA ALA A 418 -29.77 4.01 -17.66
C ALA A 418 -30.25 5.47 -17.44
N ILE A 419 -29.89 6.08 -16.30
CA ILE A 419 -30.22 7.50 -16.02
C ILE A 419 -29.53 8.42 -17.04
N THR A 420 -28.27 8.17 -17.33
CA THR A 420 -27.50 8.95 -18.32
C THR A 420 -28.11 8.86 -19.70
N ALA A 421 -28.46 7.64 -20.16
CA ALA A 421 -29.11 7.43 -21.45
C ALA A 421 -30.48 8.13 -21.52
N ALA A 422 -31.29 8.00 -20.48
CA ALA A 422 -32.60 8.68 -20.40
C ALA A 422 -32.47 10.21 -20.43
N SER A 423 -31.44 10.75 -19.73
CA SER A 423 -31.15 12.21 -19.69
C SER A 423 -30.73 12.71 -21.08
N ILE A 424 -29.90 11.98 -21.80
CA ILE A 424 -29.47 12.34 -23.17
C ILE A 424 -30.69 12.34 -24.11
N LEU A 425 -31.55 11.32 -24.04
CA LEU A 425 -32.75 11.23 -24.86
C LEU A 425 -33.72 12.38 -24.56
N LEU A 426 -33.89 12.74 -23.29
CA LEU A 426 -34.70 13.86 -22.86
C LEU A 426 -34.18 15.20 -23.40
N LEU A 427 -32.89 15.45 -23.27
CA LEU A 427 -32.26 16.66 -23.82
C LEU A 427 -32.40 16.75 -25.32
N ALA A 428 -32.22 15.65 -26.06
CA ALA A 428 -32.41 15.60 -27.51
C ALA A 428 -33.90 15.90 -27.88
N ALA A 429 -34.85 15.34 -27.13
CA ALA A 429 -36.28 15.61 -27.35
C ALA A 429 -36.62 17.09 -27.11
N ILE A 430 -36.10 17.68 -26.05
CA ILE A 430 -36.29 19.10 -25.73
C ILE A 430 -35.74 19.97 -26.87
N GLU A 431 -34.51 19.67 -27.33
CA GLU A 431 -33.89 20.43 -28.43
C GLU A 431 -34.71 20.34 -29.73
N VAL A 432 -35.19 19.15 -30.10
CA VAL A 432 -36.06 18.97 -31.25
C VAL A 432 -37.34 19.74 -31.09
N PHE A 433 -37.94 19.74 -29.90
CA PHE A 433 -39.15 20.49 -29.61
C PHE A 433 -38.95 22.01 -29.75
N ILE A 434 -37.87 22.53 -29.20
CA ILE A 434 -37.48 23.96 -29.30
C ILE A 434 -37.25 24.35 -30.77
N ARG A 435 -36.53 23.53 -31.53
CA ARG A 435 -36.31 23.80 -32.98
C ARG A 435 -37.56 23.79 -33.78
N ARG A 436 -38.48 22.84 -33.49
CA ARG A 436 -39.80 22.81 -34.16
C ARG A 436 -40.64 24.05 -33.83
N LYS A 437 -40.67 24.50 -32.55
CA LYS A 437 -41.38 25.70 -32.14
C LYS A 437 -40.84 26.96 -32.81
N LYS A 438 -39.50 27.09 -32.99
CA LYS A 438 -38.85 28.23 -33.67
C LYS A 438 -39.13 28.24 -35.19
N LYS A 439 -39.50 27.12 -35.83
CA LYS A 439 -39.86 27.04 -37.26
C LYS A 439 -41.31 27.43 -37.51
N HIS A 440 -42.14 27.43 -36.50
CA HIS A 440 -43.56 27.78 -36.58
C HIS A 440 -43.91 29.19 -36.05
N MET A 441 -42.89 29.95 -35.58
CA MET A 441 -42.92 31.39 -35.32
C MET A 441 -42.21 32.15 -36.45
#